data_f662db63ac58bcb0666812a8c53b8380
#
_entry.id   f662db63ac58bcb0666812a8c53b8380
#
_cell.length_a   1.000
_cell.length_b   1.000
_cell.length_c   1.000
_cell.angle_alpha   90.00
_cell.angle_beta   90.00
_cell.angle_gamma   90.00
#
_symmetry.space_group_name_H-M   'P 1'
#
loop_
_entity.id
_entity.type
_entity.pdbx_description
1 polymer ?
#
loop_
_entity_poly.entity_id
_entity_poly.type
_entity_poly.pdbx_seq_one_letter_code
_entity_poly.pdbx_strand_id
1 'polypeptide(L)'
;MSTQTRRGGPVARFFRLQPVTAWIITANLAVYAATVVQARSFLTNNASPLFEATALFPPLVAARDEWWRLLTSAFQHFGPMHLLLNMYMLWILGLGIERSIGHVRFLALYLGSALGGSVAVMFYGQGALTAGASGAIFGLMGAYAIVAMSMRLDVRGIGVLLVLNVGVSFLVPGISLAAHLGGLAAGAVAAFALVVVPRRMPR
;
A
#
# COMPACT_ATOMS: atom_id res chain seq x y z
N MET A 1 24.61 17.07 37.02
CA MET A 1 23.42 17.52 36.22
C MET A 1 23.13 16.48 35.15
N SER A 2 22.13 15.65 35.42
CA SER A 2 21.72 14.57 34.48
C SER A 2 20.84 15.18 33.38
N THR A 3 21.33 15.22 32.16
CA THR A 3 20.53 15.56 30.96
C THR A 3 19.59 14.41 30.67
N GLN A 4 18.37 14.45 31.23
CA GLN A 4 17.27 13.62 30.76
C GLN A 4 16.97 14.01 29.31
N THR A 5 17.51 13.24 28.36
CA THR A 5 17.06 13.27 26.98
C THR A 5 15.55 12.98 26.96
N ARG A 6 14.72 14.01 26.69
CA ARG A 6 13.29 13.86 26.48
C ARG A 6 13.06 12.77 25.42
N ARG A 7 12.75 11.57 25.84
CA ARG A 7 12.28 10.50 24.94
C ARG A 7 10.94 10.99 24.39
N GLY A 8 10.90 11.39 23.13
CA GLY A 8 9.69 11.86 22.49
C GLY A 8 8.52 10.87 22.66
N GLY A 9 7.29 11.37 22.72
CA GLY A 9 6.09 10.55 22.88
C GLY A 9 5.94 9.47 21.80
N PRO A 10 4.92 8.58 21.90
CA PRO A 10 4.70 7.45 20.98
C PRO A 10 4.69 7.85 19.50
N VAL A 11 4.07 8.96 19.16
CA VAL A 11 4.00 9.49 17.79
C VAL A 11 5.38 9.89 17.28
N ALA A 12 6.16 10.64 18.06
CA ALA A 12 7.52 11.02 17.68
C ALA A 12 8.43 9.79 17.51
N ARG A 13 8.23 8.76 18.35
CA ARG A 13 8.91 7.48 18.21
C ARG A 13 8.55 6.76 16.92
N PHE A 14 7.28 6.76 16.52
CA PHE A 14 6.80 6.17 15.28
C PHE A 14 7.46 6.83 14.07
N PHE A 15 7.39 8.17 13.95
CA PHE A 15 8.04 8.92 12.86
C PHE A 15 9.56 8.72 12.82
N ARG A 16 10.22 8.56 13.96
CA ARG A 16 11.67 8.32 14.01
C ARG A 16 12.06 6.92 13.55
N LEU A 17 11.26 5.91 13.89
CA LEU A 17 11.62 4.50 13.63
C LEU A 17 11.12 3.99 12.28
N GLN A 18 10.07 4.60 11.74
CA GLN A 18 9.39 4.20 10.50
C GLN A 18 8.88 5.44 9.75
N PRO A 19 9.80 6.33 9.34
CA PRO A 19 9.41 7.61 8.76
C PRO A 19 8.61 7.44 7.47
N VAL A 20 8.94 6.48 6.60
CA VAL A 20 8.25 6.28 5.32
C VAL A 20 6.82 5.77 5.56
N THR A 21 6.64 4.76 6.42
CA THR A 21 5.30 4.28 6.81
C THR A 21 4.47 5.42 7.39
N ALA A 22 5.05 6.21 8.32
CA ALA A 22 4.37 7.33 8.95
C ALA A 22 3.94 8.39 7.93
N TRP A 23 4.81 8.77 6.99
CA TRP A 23 4.49 9.75 5.97
C TRP A 23 3.46 9.24 4.96
N ILE A 24 3.50 7.96 4.56
CA ILE A 24 2.48 7.38 3.68
C ILE A 24 1.12 7.38 4.38
N ILE A 25 1.04 6.98 5.65
CA ILE A 25 -0.21 7.05 6.43
C ILE A 25 -0.72 8.49 6.50
N THR A 26 0.16 9.44 6.83
CA THR A 26 -0.20 10.87 6.92
C THR A 26 -0.72 11.40 5.58
N ALA A 27 -0.07 11.06 4.46
CA ALA A 27 -0.52 11.45 3.13
C ALA A 27 -1.92 10.90 2.81
N ASN A 28 -2.17 9.61 3.10
CA ASN A 28 -3.48 9.00 2.89
C ASN A 28 -4.58 9.68 3.74
N LEU A 29 -4.30 9.96 5.01
CA LEU A 29 -5.23 10.68 5.89
C LEU A 29 -5.51 12.10 5.37
N ALA A 30 -4.48 12.81 4.91
CA ALA A 30 -4.62 14.17 4.38
C ALA A 30 -5.43 14.19 3.07
N VAL A 31 -5.16 13.25 2.15
CA VAL A 31 -5.92 13.12 0.90
C VAL A 31 -7.37 12.78 1.20
N TYR A 32 -7.62 11.83 2.11
CA TYR A 32 -8.99 11.48 2.51
C TYR A 32 -9.73 12.68 3.14
N ALA A 33 -9.09 13.42 4.03
CA ALA A 33 -9.68 14.63 4.62
C ALA A 33 -10.03 15.67 3.55
N ALA A 34 -9.16 15.88 2.56
CA ALA A 34 -9.43 16.78 1.45
C ALA A 34 -10.65 16.34 0.62
N THR A 35 -10.78 15.04 0.33
CA THR A 35 -11.95 14.51 -0.42
C THR A 35 -13.24 14.62 0.39
N VAL A 36 -13.20 14.41 1.72
CA VAL A 36 -14.34 14.61 2.62
C VAL A 36 -14.82 16.05 2.60
N VAL A 37 -13.89 17.01 2.70
CA VAL A 37 -14.21 18.44 2.66
C VAL A 37 -14.85 18.83 1.33
N GLN A 38 -14.30 18.38 0.21
CA GLN A 38 -14.82 18.68 -1.11
C GLN A 38 -16.20 18.04 -1.37
N ALA A 39 -16.38 16.78 -0.98
CA ALA A 39 -17.64 16.06 -1.13
C ALA A 39 -18.69 16.48 -0.09
N ARG A 40 -18.29 17.21 0.98
CA ARG A 40 -19.11 17.50 2.15
C ARG A 40 -19.75 16.23 2.77
N SER A 41 -19.07 15.11 2.62
CA SER A 41 -19.55 13.81 3.08
C SER A 41 -18.38 12.93 3.52
N PHE A 42 -18.51 12.38 4.71
CA PHE A 42 -17.54 11.44 5.27
C PHE A 42 -17.68 10.04 4.66
N LEU A 43 -18.88 9.65 4.25
CA LEU A 43 -19.18 8.32 3.74
C LEU A 43 -19.05 8.23 2.22
N THR A 44 -19.39 9.31 1.50
CA THR A 44 -19.38 9.38 0.03
C THR A 44 -18.34 10.37 -0.50
N ASN A 45 -17.15 10.36 0.10
CA ASN A 45 -16.01 11.20 -0.28
C ASN A 45 -15.56 10.99 -1.74
N ASN A 46 -15.91 9.86 -2.33
CA ASN A 46 -15.65 9.52 -3.74
C ASN A 46 -16.42 10.39 -4.75
N ALA A 47 -17.38 11.20 -4.31
CA ALA A 47 -18.03 12.22 -5.13
C ALA A 47 -17.25 13.54 -5.20
N SER A 48 -16.01 13.60 -4.66
CA SER A 48 -15.18 14.80 -4.73
C SER A 48 -14.44 14.92 -6.04
N PRO A 49 -14.23 16.15 -6.57
CA PRO A 49 -13.42 16.37 -7.77
C PRO A 49 -11.98 15.81 -7.64
N LEU A 50 -11.39 15.88 -6.45
CA LEU A 50 -10.07 15.32 -6.21
C LEU A 50 -10.07 13.79 -6.36
N PHE A 51 -11.09 13.10 -5.86
CA PHE A 51 -11.20 11.65 -6.02
C PHE A 51 -11.36 11.28 -7.50
N GLU A 52 -12.27 11.96 -8.22
CA GLU A 52 -12.48 11.74 -9.65
C GLU A 52 -11.23 11.98 -10.49
N ALA A 53 -10.43 13.02 -10.14
CA ALA A 53 -9.20 13.35 -10.85
C ALA A 53 -8.05 12.38 -10.60
N THR A 54 -8.07 11.59 -9.51
CA THR A 54 -6.89 10.85 -9.05
C THR A 54 -7.12 9.35 -8.82
N ALA A 55 -8.37 8.88 -8.74
CA ALA A 55 -8.68 7.45 -8.73
C ALA A 55 -8.35 6.80 -10.09
N LEU A 56 -7.95 5.54 -10.09
CA LEU A 56 -7.63 4.82 -11.31
C LEU A 56 -8.91 4.42 -12.05
N PHE A 57 -9.02 4.93 -13.27
CA PHE A 57 -10.07 4.57 -14.22
C PHE A 57 -9.42 4.26 -15.57
N PRO A 58 -9.23 2.98 -15.93
CA PRO A 58 -8.50 2.58 -17.12
C PRO A 58 -8.90 3.27 -18.43
N PRO A 59 -10.20 3.53 -18.71
CA PRO A 59 -10.57 4.26 -19.93
C PRO A 59 -10.01 5.68 -20.02
N LEU A 60 -9.88 6.41 -18.91
CA LEU A 60 -9.29 7.76 -18.92
C LEU A 60 -7.77 7.71 -19.09
N VAL A 61 -7.09 6.72 -18.49
CA VAL A 61 -5.66 6.52 -18.71
C VAL A 61 -5.38 6.29 -20.19
N ALA A 62 -6.15 5.40 -20.84
CA ALA A 62 -5.94 5.04 -22.24
C ALA A 62 -6.34 6.15 -23.23
N ALA A 63 -7.43 6.90 -22.95
CA ALA A 63 -7.99 7.87 -23.88
C ALA A 63 -7.46 9.31 -23.70
N ARG A 64 -6.93 9.65 -22.53
CA ARG A 64 -6.51 11.01 -22.15
C ARG A 64 -5.09 11.11 -21.60
N ASP A 65 -4.31 10.02 -21.64
CA ASP A 65 -2.95 9.93 -21.09
C ASP A 65 -2.84 10.31 -19.60
N GLU A 66 -3.88 10.02 -18.80
CA GLU A 66 -3.94 10.36 -17.39
C GLU A 66 -3.12 9.36 -16.53
N TRP A 67 -1.84 9.14 -16.89
CA TRP A 67 -0.93 8.14 -16.29
C TRP A 67 -0.66 8.35 -14.79
N TRP A 68 -0.80 9.56 -14.27
CA TRP A 68 -0.67 9.81 -12.83
C TRP A 68 -1.64 8.96 -11.99
N ARG A 69 -2.79 8.55 -12.54
CA ARG A 69 -3.80 7.71 -11.87
C ARG A 69 -3.24 6.36 -11.41
N LEU A 70 -2.22 5.84 -12.11
CA LEU A 70 -1.57 4.58 -11.72
C LEU A 70 -0.93 4.66 -10.34
N LEU A 71 -0.52 5.85 -9.91
CA LEU A 71 0.11 6.05 -8.61
C LEU A 71 -0.80 6.77 -7.62
N THR A 72 -1.52 7.80 -8.07
CA THR A 72 -2.35 8.62 -7.17
C THR A 72 -3.52 7.86 -6.60
N SER A 73 -4.06 6.86 -7.33
CA SER A 73 -5.13 5.99 -6.84
C SER A 73 -4.79 5.24 -5.55
N ALA A 74 -3.51 4.97 -5.30
CA ALA A 74 -3.06 4.32 -4.08
C ALA A 74 -3.24 5.18 -2.82
N PHE A 75 -3.57 6.48 -2.97
CA PHE A 75 -3.83 7.41 -1.88
C PHE A 75 -5.33 7.76 -1.74
N GLN A 76 -6.20 7.25 -2.61
CA GLN A 76 -7.65 7.44 -2.55
C GLN A 76 -8.33 6.26 -1.84
N HIS A 77 -9.42 6.55 -1.10
CA HIS A 77 -10.15 5.50 -0.36
C HIS A 77 -11.65 5.72 -0.43
N PHE A 78 -12.41 4.63 -0.68
CA PHE A 78 -13.88 4.63 -0.64
C PHE A 78 -14.38 4.56 0.81
N GLY A 79 -14.63 5.71 1.41
CA GLY A 79 -15.17 5.82 2.75
C GLY A 79 -14.19 5.48 3.89
N PRO A 80 -14.60 5.68 5.15
CA PRO A 80 -13.73 5.64 6.31
C PRO A 80 -13.25 4.22 6.66
N MET A 81 -14.10 3.21 6.47
CA MET A 81 -13.73 1.84 6.81
C MET A 81 -12.61 1.31 5.90
N HIS A 82 -12.69 1.62 4.59
CA HIS A 82 -11.65 1.25 3.63
C HIS A 82 -10.32 1.92 3.99
N LEU A 83 -10.33 3.21 4.31
CA LEU A 83 -9.14 3.92 4.80
C LEU A 83 -8.58 3.29 6.08
N LEU A 84 -9.42 3.07 7.09
CA LEU A 84 -9.01 2.55 8.39
C LEU A 84 -8.32 1.19 8.27
N LEU A 85 -8.92 0.26 7.52
CA LEU A 85 -8.36 -1.08 7.33
C LEU A 85 -7.02 -1.02 6.56
N ASN A 86 -6.91 -0.18 5.54
CA ASN A 86 -5.65 0.01 4.82
C ASN A 86 -4.55 0.60 5.72
N MET A 87 -4.86 1.66 6.48
CA MET A 87 -3.87 2.29 7.36
C MET A 87 -3.43 1.36 8.50
N TYR A 88 -4.35 0.58 9.04
CA TYR A 88 -4.05 -0.42 10.06
C TYR A 88 -3.10 -1.51 9.51
N MET A 89 -3.39 -2.06 8.34
CA MET A 89 -2.54 -3.06 7.71
C MET A 89 -1.17 -2.49 7.32
N LEU A 90 -1.13 -1.27 6.78
CA LEU A 90 0.12 -0.59 6.45
C LEU A 90 0.96 -0.33 7.71
N TRP A 91 0.36 0.07 8.81
CA TRP A 91 1.05 0.27 10.08
C TRP A 91 1.69 -1.02 10.59
N ILE A 92 0.94 -2.14 10.62
CA ILE A 92 1.45 -3.43 11.10
C ILE A 92 2.59 -3.96 10.22
N LEU A 93 2.39 -3.99 8.90
CA LEU A 93 3.38 -4.51 7.96
C LEU A 93 4.61 -3.59 7.86
N GLY A 94 4.37 -2.28 7.85
CA GLY A 94 5.42 -1.28 7.80
C GLY A 94 6.35 -1.35 9.01
N LEU A 95 5.80 -1.62 10.20
CA LEU A 95 6.57 -1.77 11.44
C LEU A 95 7.70 -2.80 11.32
N GLY A 96 7.42 -3.93 10.70
CA GLY A 96 8.40 -5.01 10.52
C GLY A 96 9.29 -4.81 9.29
N ILE A 97 8.67 -4.50 8.14
CA ILE A 97 9.36 -4.50 6.85
C ILE A 97 10.31 -3.30 6.73
N GLU A 98 9.84 -2.07 7.00
CA GLU A 98 10.66 -0.87 6.86
C GLU A 98 11.94 -0.92 7.69
N ARG A 99 11.83 -1.43 8.92
CA ARG A 99 13.00 -1.63 9.81
C ARG A 99 13.97 -2.69 9.30
N SER A 100 13.44 -3.73 8.64
CA SER A 100 14.25 -4.87 8.19
C SER A 100 15.03 -4.59 6.91
N ILE A 101 14.46 -3.79 6.00
CA ILE A 101 15.05 -3.54 4.67
C ILE A 101 15.53 -2.10 4.46
N GLY A 102 15.21 -1.20 5.41
CA GLY A 102 15.53 0.24 5.36
C GLY A 102 14.52 1.06 4.56
N HIS A 103 14.54 2.37 4.78
CA HIS A 103 13.53 3.33 4.33
C HIS A 103 13.42 3.40 2.80
N VAL A 104 14.55 3.48 2.08
CA VAL A 104 14.56 3.63 0.61
C VAL A 104 14.03 2.39 -0.08
N ARG A 105 14.46 1.20 0.34
CA ARG A 105 13.96 -0.06 -0.22
C ARG A 105 12.50 -0.27 0.09
N PHE A 106 12.05 0.11 1.28
CA PHE A 106 10.65 0.05 1.66
C PHE A 106 9.79 0.97 0.78
N LEU A 107 10.22 2.22 0.56
CA LEU A 107 9.52 3.15 -0.34
C LEU A 107 9.44 2.60 -1.77
N ALA A 108 10.56 2.13 -2.31
CA ALA A 108 10.60 1.54 -3.66
C ALA A 108 9.69 0.32 -3.78
N LEU A 109 9.68 -0.54 -2.75
CA LEU A 109 8.81 -1.70 -2.66
C LEU A 109 7.33 -1.30 -2.63
N TYR A 110 6.95 -0.33 -1.79
CA TYR A 110 5.58 0.17 -1.68
C TYR A 110 5.07 0.76 -3.00
N LEU A 111 5.83 1.69 -3.59
CA LEU A 111 5.46 2.35 -4.84
C LEU A 111 5.46 1.38 -6.03
N GLY A 112 6.44 0.49 -6.11
CA GLY A 112 6.50 -0.54 -7.15
C GLY A 112 5.33 -1.52 -7.07
N SER A 113 4.91 -1.88 -5.85
CA SER A 113 3.72 -2.71 -5.62
C SER A 113 2.41 -1.99 -5.98
N ALA A 114 2.29 -0.70 -5.63
CA ALA A 114 1.16 0.12 -6.04
C ALA A 114 1.03 0.18 -7.57
N LEU A 115 2.14 0.46 -8.26
CA LEU A 115 2.20 0.49 -9.73
C LEU A 115 1.87 -0.89 -10.33
N GLY A 116 2.43 -1.97 -9.79
CA GLY A 116 2.13 -3.33 -10.25
C GLY A 116 0.65 -3.69 -10.13
N GLY A 117 0.02 -3.28 -9.01
CA GLY A 117 -1.43 -3.41 -8.83
C GLY A 117 -2.21 -2.61 -9.87
N SER A 118 -1.85 -1.35 -10.08
CA SER A 118 -2.49 -0.48 -11.07
C SER A 118 -2.31 -0.98 -12.50
N VAL A 119 -1.13 -1.47 -12.87
CA VAL A 119 -0.88 -2.08 -14.18
C VAL A 119 -1.77 -3.31 -14.37
N ALA A 120 -1.91 -4.17 -13.36
CA ALA A 120 -2.81 -5.32 -13.45
C ALA A 120 -4.28 -4.89 -13.65
N VAL A 121 -4.71 -3.78 -13.02
CA VAL A 121 -6.05 -3.20 -13.24
C VAL A 121 -6.23 -2.71 -14.67
N MET A 122 -5.20 -2.13 -15.29
CA MET A 122 -5.28 -1.71 -16.71
C MET A 122 -5.62 -2.86 -17.66
N PHE A 123 -5.12 -4.08 -17.36
CA PHE A 123 -5.34 -5.24 -18.21
C PHE A 123 -6.55 -6.09 -17.81
N TYR A 124 -6.86 -6.18 -16.52
CA TYR A 124 -7.84 -7.13 -15.98
C TYR A 124 -8.97 -6.48 -15.18
N GLY A 125 -8.93 -5.15 -14.96
CA GLY A 125 -9.89 -4.44 -14.12
C GLY A 125 -11.25 -4.14 -14.79
N GLN A 126 -11.45 -4.56 -16.03
CA GLN A 126 -12.72 -4.42 -16.79
C GLN A 126 -13.30 -2.98 -16.79
N GLY A 127 -12.44 -1.98 -16.73
CA GLY A 127 -12.84 -0.57 -16.70
C GLY A 127 -13.46 -0.10 -15.38
N ALA A 128 -13.33 -0.85 -14.30
CA ALA A 128 -13.84 -0.45 -13.00
C ALA A 128 -13.00 0.68 -12.37
N LEU A 129 -13.69 1.62 -11.71
CA LEU A 129 -13.04 2.65 -10.89
C LEU A 129 -12.33 1.99 -9.69
N THR A 130 -11.03 2.19 -9.56
CA THR A 130 -10.21 1.54 -8.53
C THR A 130 -9.46 2.58 -7.70
N ALA A 131 -9.43 2.37 -6.39
CA ALA A 131 -8.73 3.23 -5.42
C ALA A 131 -8.36 2.43 -4.18
N GLY A 132 -7.28 2.81 -3.52
CA GLY A 132 -6.83 2.25 -2.25
C GLY A 132 -5.36 1.88 -2.21
N ALA A 133 -4.78 1.96 -1.03
CA ALA A 133 -3.41 1.52 -0.77
C ALA A 133 -3.27 -0.03 -0.81
N SER A 134 -4.39 -0.75 -0.96
CA SER A 134 -4.42 -2.22 -0.80
C SER A 134 -3.54 -2.97 -1.78
N GLY A 135 -3.40 -2.53 -3.03
CA GLY A 135 -2.45 -3.13 -3.99
C GLY A 135 -1.01 -3.09 -3.47
N ALA A 136 -0.57 -1.95 -2.93
CA ALA A 136 0.73 -1.83 -2.29
C ALA A 136 0.84 -2.70 -1.03
N ILE A 137 -0.20 -2.77 -0.21
CA ILE A 137 -0.25 -3.59 1.01
C ILE A 137 -0.14 -5.08 0.68
N PHE A 138 -0.83 -5.55 -0.35
CA PHE A 138 -0.65 -6.92 -0.85
C PHE A 138 0.79 -7.17 -1.33
N GLY A 139 1.40 -6.18 -1.96
CA GLY A 139 2.82 -6.25 -2.31
C GLY A 139 3.74 -6.34 -1.10
N LEU A 140 3.45 -5.62 -0.02
CA LEU A 140 4.18 -5.76 1.24
C LEU A 140 4.00 -7.16 1.86
N MET A 141 2.81 -7.76 1.77
CA MET A 141 2.59 -9.15 2.20
C MET A 141 3.41 -10.13 1.36
N GLY A 142 3.42 -9.97 0.03
CA GLY A 142 4.24 -10.78 -0.88
C GLY A 142 5.73 -10.64 -0.59
N ALA A 143 6.19 -9.42 -0.37
CA ALA A 143 7.56 -9.14 0.02
C ALA A 143 7.94 -9.80 1.35
N TYR A 144 7.08 -9.69 2.35
CA TYR A 144 7.30 -10.35 3.64
C TYR A 144 7.43 -11.86 3.46
N ALA A 145 6.53 -12.49 2.70
CA ALA A 145 6.58 -13.93 2.44
C ALA A 145 7.91 -14.34 1.78
N ILE A 146 8.34 -13.64 0.72
CA ILE A 146 9.60 -13.93 0.02
C ILE A 146 10.81 -13.78 0.94
N VAL A 147 10.88 -12.70 1.72
CA VAL A 147 11.99 -12.46 2.65
C VAL A 147 12.00 -13.51 3.76
N ALA A 148 10.85 -13.80 4.37
CA ALA A 148 10.73 -14.80 5.42
C ALA A 148 11.12 -16.20 4.94
N MET A 149 10.65 -16.61 3.75
CA MET A 149 11.03 -17.88 3.13
C MET A 149 12.54 -17.95 2.85
N SER A 150 13.16 -16.85 2.39
CA SER A 150 14.60 -16.80 2.15
C SER A 150 15.43 -16.98 3.42
N MET A 151 14.85 -16.61 4.57
CA MET A 151 15.45 -16.75 5.90
C MET A 151 15.01 -18.03 6.63
N ARG A 152 14.23 -18.89 5.98
CA ARG A 152 13.65 -20.12 6.56
C ARG A 152 12.78 -19.87 7.80
N LEU A 153 12.12 -18.71 7.86
CA LEU A 153 11.18 -18.37 8.91
C LEU A 153 9.79 -18.97 8.64
N ASP A 154 8.98 -19.10 9.68
CA ASP A 154 7.59 -19.55 9.54
C ASP A 154 6.76 -18.50 8.78
N VAL A 155 6.14 -18.94 7.67
CA VAL A 155 5.29 -18.12 6.81
C VAL A 155 3.80 -18.45 6.93
N ARG A 156 3.41 -19.33 7.85
CA ARG A 156 2.01 -19.76 7.99
C ARG A 156 1.07 -18.61 8.28
N GLY A 157 1.46 -17.71 9.19
CA GLY A 157 0.66 -16.54 9.55
C GLY A 157 0.38 -15.62 8.36
N ILE A 158 1.42 -15.28 7.57
CA ILE A 158 1.23 -14.46 6.38
C ILE A 158 0.47 -15.21 5.28
N GLY A 159 0.65 -16.51 5.15
CA GLY A 159 -0.10 -17.35 4.23
C GLY A 159 -1.60 -17.34 4.53
N VAL A 160 -1.99 -17.53 5.78
CA VAL A 160 -3.39 -17.43 6.22
C VAL A 160 -3.95 -16.03 5.94
N LEU A 161 -3.20 -14.98 6.28
CA LEU A 161 -3.61 -13.60 6.04
C LEU A 161 -3.83 -13.33 4.54
N LEU A 162 -2.95 -13.81 3.67
CA LEU A 162 -3.08 -13.70 2.21
C LEU A 162 -4.33 -14.43 1.71
N VAL A 163 -4.54 -15.68 2.11
CA VAL A 163 -5.71 -16.48 1.70
C VAL A 163 -7.01 -15.79 2.12
N LEU A 164 -7.09 -15.31 3.35
CA LEU A 164 -8.28 -14.60 3.84
C LEU A 164 -8.53 -13.30 3.05
N ASN A 165 -7.51 -12.48 2.81
CA ASN A 165 -7.66 -11.22 2.08
C ASN A 165 -7.97 -11.43 0.59
N VAL A 166 -7.37 -12.45 -0.06
CA VAL A 166 -7.74 -12.85 -1.43
C VAL A 166 -9.18 -13.37 -1.46
N GLY A 167 -9.57 -14.20 -0.49
CA GLY A 167 -10.95 -14.69 -0.39
C GLY A 167 -11.95 -13.55 -0.24
N VAL A 168 -11.69 -12.57 0.61
CA VAL A 168 -12.53 -11.35 0.73
C VAL A 168 -12.60 -10.59 -0.59
N SER A 169 -11.50 -10.49 -1.34
CA SER A 169 -11.48 -9.82 -2.65
C SER A 169 -12.36 -10.50 -3.69
N PHE A 170 -12.58 -11.80 -3.57
CA PHE A 170 -13.51 -12.55 -4.41
C PHE A 170 -14.98 -12.37 -4.00
N LEU A 171 -15.23 -12.31 -2.70
CA LEU A 171 -16.58 -12.36 -2.13
C LEU A 171 -17.23 -10.98 -2.03
N VAL A 172 -16.44 -9.91 -1.92
CA VAL A 172 -16.95 -8.55 -1.68
C VAL A 172 -16.91 -7.75 -2.99
N PRO A 173 -18.09 -7.39 -3.56
CA PRO A 173 -18.14 -6.54 -4.74
C PRO A 173 -17.42 -5.21 -4.53
N GLY A 174 -16.77 -4.71 -5.58
CA GLY A 174 -16.05 -3.45 -5.56
C GLY A 174 -14.60 -3.54 -5.06
N ILE A 175 -14.15 -4.70 -4.59
CA ILE A 175 -12.73 -4.94 -4.27
C ILE A 175 -12.01 -5.44 -5.54
N SER A 176 -10.95 -4.74 -5.94
CA SER A 176 -10.19 -5.08 -7.14
C SER A 176 -9.22 -6.24 -6.89
N LEU A 177 -9.62 -7.44 -7.25
CA LEU A 177 -8.75 -8.62 -7.21
C LEU A 177 -7.50 -8.42 -8.09
N ALA A 178 -7.65 -7.78 -9.25
CA ALA A 178 -6.54 -7.47 -10.15
C ALA A 178 -5.47 -6.61 -9.46
N ALA A 179 -5.90 -5.54 -8.75
CA ALA A 179 -4.98 -4.69 -7.98
C ALA A 179 -4.24 -5.48 -6.89
N HIS A 180 -4.94 -6.37 -6.19
CA HIS A 180 -4.37 -7.16 -5.11
C HIS A 180 -3.34 -8.17 -5.62
N LEU A 181 -3.70 -8.97 -6.64
CA LEU A 181 -2.79 -9.97 -7.19
C LEU A 181 -1.61 -9.34 -7.94
N GLY A 182 -1.85 -8.25 -8.68
CA GLY A 182 -0.78 -7.51 -9.36
C GLY A 182 0.20 -6.89 -8.38
N GLY A 183 -0.31 -6.28 -7.30
CA GLY A 183 0.50 -5.74 -6.22
C GLY A 183 1.31 -6.82 -5.50
N LEU A 184 0.68 -7.94 -5.15
CA LEU A 184 1.31 -9.11 -4.53
C LEU A 184 2.49 -9.62 -5.37
N ALA A 185 2.27 -9.84 -6.66
CA ALA A 185 3.30 -10.32 -7.57
C ALA A 185 4.45 -9.31 -7.71
N ALA A 186 4.14 -8.03 -7.93
CA ALA A 186 5.14 -6.97 -8.03
C ALA A 186 5.98 -6.84 -6.76
N GLY A 187 5.34 -6.90 -5.59
CA GLY A 187 6.02 -6.82 -4.30
C GLY A 187 6.92 -8.04 -4.04
N ALA A 188 6.49 -9.23 -4.39
CA ALA A 188 7.29 -10.44 -4.29
C ALA A 188 8.55 -10.37 -5.19
N VAL A 189 8.39 -9.93 -6.45
CA VAL A 189 9.50 -9.74 -7.39
C VAL A 189 10.46 -8.65 -6.90
N ALA A 190 9.93 -7.50 -6.46
CA ALA A 190 10.73 -6.41 -5.93
C ALA A 190 11.52 -6.83 -4.68
N ALA A 191 10.91 -7.58 -3.76
CA ALA A 191 11.61 -8.09 -2.58
C ALA A 191 12.72 -9.08 -2.95
N PHE A 192 12.49 -9.95 -3.91
CA PHE A 192 13.51 -10.84 -4.40
C PHE A 192 14.71 -10.06 -4.97
N ALA A 193 14.46 -9.10 -5.84
CA ALA A 193 15.50 -8.30 -6.48
C ALA A 193 16.24 -7.36 -5.50
N LEU A 194 15.51 -6.65 -4.63
CA LEU A 194 16.08 -5.60 -3.77
C LEU A 194 16.65 -6.12 -2.44
N VAL A 195 16.19 -7.29 -1.98
CA VAL A 195 16.49 -7.79 -0.63
C VAL A 195 17.18 -9.15 -0.66
N VAL A 196 16.66 -10.12 -1.40
CA VAL A 196 17.16 -11.50 -1.37
C VAL A 196 18.44 -11.63 -2.17
N VAL A 197 18.48 -11.12 -3.42
CA VAL A 197 19.66 -11.19 -4.29
C VAL A 197 20.87 -10.48 -3.65
N PRO A 198 20.79 -9.22 -3.17
CA PRO A 198 21.92 -8.54 -2.55
C PRO A 198 22.48 -9.25 -1.30
N ARG A 199 21.63 -9.98 -0.53
CA ARG A 199 22.08 -10.75 0.64
C ARG A 199 22.88 -11.99 0.28
N ARG A 200 22.71 -12.51 -0.94
CA ARG A 200 23.39 -13.72 -1.44
C ARG A 200 24.68 -13.42 -2.18
N MET A 201 24.92 -12.18 -2.58
CA MET A 201 26.17 -11.79 -3.22
C MET A 201 27.29 -11.73 -2.17
N PRO A 202 28.45 -12.41 -2.40
CA PRO A 202 29.61 -12.23 -1.53
C PRO A 202 30.07 -10.77 -1.58
N ARG A 203 30.42 -10.24 -0.41
CA ARG A 203 31.01 -8.91 -0.27
C ARG A 203 32.49 -8.96 -0.63
#